data_ecddfc0ad87a61de4b7db155f5cf0292
#
_entry.id   ecddfc0ad87a61de4b7db155f5cf0292
#
_cell.length_a   1.000
_cell.length_b   1.000
_cell.length_c   1.000
_cell.angle_alpha   90.00
_cell.angle_beta   90.00
_cell.angle_gamma   90.00
#
_symmetry.space_group_name_H-M   'P 1'
#
loop_
_entity.id
_entity.type
_entity.pdbx_description
1 polymer ?
#
loop_
_entity_poly.entity_id
_entity_poly.type
_entity_poly.pdbx_seq_one_letter_code
_entity_poly.pdbx_strand_id
1 'polypeptide(L)'
;MIVKFFQHDIRQGLVKYIGRYILAVLISAIACGMVDQAGEYFRQWYGQNLSIWEYGLNLFQGQRPFSFTGDSSFGVPMTWFMLYLCLLFCVGDYIRQDMHGFGMYMMVKSRKRSIWWCSKCAWCICVNLLYFACAWIGTLAYAWARYGEISFRDHLTLTNMIYGTNFIGLGASDMLVNLLVLPLMVGIIQSLLQMILTVPVSYTHLTLPTIRL
;
A
#
# COMPACT_ATOMS: atom_id res chain seq x y z
N MET A 1 -28.96 -6.88 -6.08
CA MET A 1 -28.07 -6.94 -7.26
C MET A 1 -26.65 -6.53 -6.91
N ILE A 2 -26.40 -5.35 -6.31
CA ILE A 2 -25.06 -4.88 -5.87
C ILE A 2 -24.34 -5.91 -5.02
N VAL A 3 -25.00 -6.50 -4.01
CA VAL A 3 -24.41 -7.50 -3.11
C VAL A 3 -23.85 -8.71 -3.85
N LYS A 4 -24.53 -9.20 -4.88
CA LYS A 4 -24.04 -10.35 -5.68
C LYS A 4 -22.80 -9.98 -6.51
N PHE A 5 -22.73 -8.74 -7.03
CA PHE A 5 -21.54 -8.23 -7.71
C PHE A 5 -20.36 -8.14 -6.76
N PHE A 6 -20.59 -7.54 -5.60
CA PHE A 6 -19.55 -7.38 -4.60
C PHE A 6 -19.04 -8.73 -4.06
N GLN A 7 -19.91 -9.71 -3.84
CA GLN A 7 -19.49 -11.07 -3.47
C GLN A 7 -18.63 -11.73 -4.54
N HIS A 8 -18.98 -11.54 -5.82
CA HIS A 8 -18.16 -12.02 -6.93
C HIS A 8 -16.80 -11.34 -6.93
N ASP A 9 -16.76 -10.01 -6.77
CA ASP A 9 -15.52 -9.21 -6.74
C ASP A 9 -14.61 -9.62 -5.58
N ILE A 10 -15.17 -9.88 -4.39
CA ILE A 10 -14.40 -10.40 -3.25
C ILE A 10 -13.81 -11.77 -3.58
N ARG A 11 -14.61 -12.69 -4.08
CA ARG A 11 -14.15 -14.06 -4.34
C ARG A 11 -13.08 -14.10 -5.42
N GLN A 12 -13.28 -13.40 -6.52
CA GLN A 12 -12.37 -13.41 -7.67
C GLN A 12 -11.20 -12.42 -7.50
N GLY A 13 -11.43 -11.28 -6.87
CA GLY A 13 -10.46 -10.21 -6.75
C GLY A 13 -9.64 -10.22 -5.48
N LEU A 14 -10.12 -10.85 -4.39
CA LEU A 14 -9.37 -10.97 -3.13
C LEU A 14 -8.74 -12.36 -2.98
N VAL A 15 -9.59 -13.39 -2.99
CA VAL A 15 -9.14 -14.75 -2.65
C VAL A 15 -8.16 -15.31 -3.69
N LYS A 16 -8.41 -15.06 -4.97
CA LYS A 16 -7.53 -15.53 -6.07
C LYS A 16 -6.12 -14.91 -6.00
N TYR A 17 -5.99 -13.72 -5.45
CA TYR A 17 -4.73 -12.97 -5.42
C TYR A 17 -4.06 -12.95 -4.04
N ILE A 18 -4.36 -13.94 -3.19
CA ILE A 18 -3.84 -14.02 -1.80
C ILE A 18 -2.30 -13.93 -1.76
N GLY A 19 -1.60 -14.48 -2.76
CA GLY A 19 -0.14 -14.41 -2.85
C GLY A 19 0.42 -12.99 -2.88
N ARG A 20 -0.36 -12.02 -3.38
CA ARG A 20 0.07 -10.61 -3.46
C ARG A 20 0.01 -9.93 -2.09
N TYR A 21 -0.89 -10.36 -1.22
CA TYR A 21 -0.94 -9.90 0.18
C TYR A 21 0.21 -10.48 1.00
N ILE A 22 0.60 -11.72 0.73
CA ILE A 22 1.82 -12.32 1.29
C ILE A 22 3.06 -11.51 0.88
N LEU A 23 3.10 -11.03 -0.37
CA LEU A 23 4.18 -10.18 -0.83
C LEU A 23 4.24 -8.85 -0.07
N ALA A 24 3.09 -8.25 0.28
CA ALA A 24 3.05 -7.05 1.13
C ALA A 24 3.65 -7.32 2.53
N VAL A 25 3.33 -8.47 3.14
CA VAL A 25 3.91 -8.91 4.41
C VAL A 25 5.43 -9.06 4.29
N LEU A 26 5.92 -9.68 3.20
CA LEU A 26 7.35 -9.87 2.97
C LEU A 26 8.08 -8.54 2.74
N ILE A 27 7.53 -7.65 1.92
CA ILE A 27 8.12 -6.32 1.67
C ILE A 27 8.24 -5.54 2.97
N SER A 28 7.20 -5.53 3.80
CA SER A 28 7.24 -4.82 5.09
C SER A 28 8.22 -5.45 6.07
N ALA A 29 8.33 -6.77 6.14
CA ALA A 29 9.30 -7.46 6.98
C ALA A 29 10.75 -7.19 6.54
N ILE A 30 11.02 -7.19 5.22
CA ILE A 30 12.35 -6.85 4.68
C ILE A 30 12.69 -5.39 5.00
N ALA A 31 11.73 -4.47 4.83
CA ALA A 31 11.91 -3.06 5.17
C ALA A 31 12.27 -2.87 6.65
N CYS A 32 11.59 -3.58 7.55
CA CYS A 32 11.90 -3.59 8.97
C CYS A 32 13.32 -4.10 9.25
N GLY A 33 13.77 -5.17 8.55
CA GLY A 33 15.13 -5.69 8.68
C GLY A 33 16.20 -4.69 8.27
N MET A 34 15.95 -3.88 7.22
CA MET A 34 16.87 -2.82 6.81
C MET A 34 17.00 -1.72 7.88
N VAL A 35 15.89 -1.34 8.50
CA VAL A 35 15.89 -0.36 9.60
C VAL A 35 16.58 -0.91 10.83
N ASP A 36 16.36 -2.19 11.14
CA ASP A 36 16.95 -2.84 12.31
C ASP A 36 18.47 -2.89 12.24
N GLN A 37 19.05 -3.10 11.05
CA GLN A 37 20.49 -3.00 10.84
C GLN A 37 21.06 -1.62 11.21
N ALA A 38 20.38 -0.55 10.78
CA ALA A 38 20.74 0.81 11.18
C ALA A 38 20.52 1.06 12.68
N GLY A 39 19.50 0.43 13.24
CA GLY A 39 19.13 0.52 14.65
C GLY A 39 20.01 -0.26 15.62
N GLU A 40 20.83 -1.22 15.13
CA GLU A 40 21.75 -1.98 16.01
C GLU A 40 22.77 -1.08 16.69
N TYR A 41 23.32 -0.10 16.00
CA TYR A 41 24.21 0.89 16.59
C TYR A 41 23.51 1.69 17.68
N PHE A 42 22.26 2.10 17.43
CA PHE A 42 21.46 2.85 18.39
C PHE A 42 21.18 2.04 19.66
N ARG A 43 20.83 0.76 19.51
CA ARG A 43 20.59 -0.14 20.64
C ARG A 43 21.83 -0.35 21.52
N GLN A 44 23.01 -0.44 20.90
CA GLN A 44 24.27 -0.56 21.64
C GLN A 44 24.55 0.70 22.49
N TRP A 45 24.19 1.88 22.01
CA TRP A 45 24.47 3.15 22.70
C TRP A 45 23.39 3.53 23.74
N TYR A 46 22.12 3.25 23.44
CA TYR A 46 20.99 3.69 24.27
C TYR A 46 20.29 2.56 25.03
N GLY A 47 20.62 1.28 24.77
CA GLY A 47 20.02 0.13 25.43
C GLY A 47 18.51 -0.05 25.17
N GLN A 48 17.95 0.61 24.14
CA GLN A 48 16.52 0.61 23.85
C GLN A 48 16.22 -0.06 22.51
N ASN A 49 15.11 -0.82 22.46
CA ASN A 49 14.60 -1.40 21.22
C ASN A 49 13.85 -0.36 20.40
N LEU A 50 13.82 -0.56 19.07
CA LEU A 50 13.06 0.27 18.15
C LEU A 50 11.56 0.19 18.44
N SER A 51 10.90 1.34 18.32
CA SER A 51 9.45 1.46 18.43
C SER A 51 8.77 0.99 17.14
N ILE A 52 7.54 0.48 17.25
CA ILE A 52 6.70 0.14 16.08
C ILE A 52 6.46 1.35 15.17
N TRP A 53 6.42 2.55 15.73
CA TRP A 53 6.27 3.80 14.99
C TRP A 53 7.48 4.11 14.12
N GLU A 54 8.68 3.79 14.56
CA GLU A 54 9.91 3.97 13.78
C GLU A 54 9.96 3.06 12.56
N TYR A 55 9.50 1.81 12.70
CA TYR A 55 9.33 0.91 11.57
C TYR A 55 8.27 1.44 10.59
N GLY A 56 7.11 1.89 11.10
CA GLY A 56 6.04 2.47 10.30
C GLY A 56 6.49 3.72 9.54
N LEU A 57 7.23 4.62 10.20
CA LEU A 57 7.79 5.80 9.55
C LEU A 57 8.70 5.43 8.38
N ASN A 58 9.61 4.49 8.56
CA ASN A 58 10.50 4.07 7.47
C ASN A 58 9.72 3.43 6.31
N LEU A 59 8.62 2.74 6.59
CA LEU A 59 7.80 2.12 5.56
C LEU A 59 6.99 3.14 4.75
N PHE A 60 6.50 4.20 5.39
CA PHE A 60 5.51 5.12 4.81
C PHE A 60 5.97 6.57 4.64
N GLN A 61 7.14 6.96 5.12
CA GLN A 61 7.56 8.37 5.16
C GLN A 61 7.78 9.02 3.79
N GLY A 62 7.92 8.24 2.72
CA GLY A 62 8.23 8.82 1.41
C GLY A 62 9.63 9.44 1.35
N GLN A 63 9.77 10.49 0.53
CA GLN A 63 11.06 11.15 0.28
C GLN A 63 11.17 12.47 1.02
N ARG A 64 12.42 12.80 1.40
CA ARG A 64 12.75 14.12 1.94
C ARG A 64 12.54 15.21 0.88
N PRO A 65 12.14 16.43 1.27
CA PRO A 65 12.07 17.54 0.34
C PRO A 65 13.44 17.79 -0.29
N PHE A 66 13.45 17.92 -1.61
CA PHE A 66 14.67 18.20 -2.38
C PHE A 66 15.06 19.67 -2.19
N SER A 67 16.32 19.93 -1.77
CA SER A 67 16.87 21.28 -1.69
C SER A 67 17.87 21.50 -2.83
N PHE A 68 17.74 22.60 -3.56
CA PHE A 68 18.63 22.96 -4.66
C PHE A 68 20.02 23.45 -4.20
N THR A 69 20.33 23.35 -2.91
CA THR A 69 21.57 23.85 -2.30
C THR A 69 22.79 22.94 -2.47
N GLY A 70 22.76 22.00 -3.39
CA GLY A 70 23.94 21.19 -3.80
C GLY A 70 24.26 19.96 -2.96
N ASP A 71 23.84 19.89 -1.71
CA ASP A 71 24.15 18.77 -0.79
C ASP A 71 23.06 17.68 -0.72
N SER A 72 21.97 17.83 -1.45
CA SER A 72 20.88 16.86 -1.42
C SER A 72 20.96 15.87 -2.59
N SER A 73 21.31 14.61 -2.31
CA SER A 73 21.14 13.54 -3.29
C SER A 73 19.67 13.13 -3.39
N PHE A 74 19.16 13.02 -4.60
CA PHE A 74 17.84 12.46 -4.84
C PHE A 74 17.86 10.94 -4.59
N GLY A 75 17.28 10.50 -3.50
CA GLY A 75 17.13 9.08 -3.17
C GLY A 75 15.67 8.62 -3.34
N VAL A 76 15.42 7.62 -4.19
CA VAL A 76 14.06 7.04 -4.31
C VAL A 76 13.75 6.22 -3.05
N PRO A 77 12.60 6.46 -2.37
CA PRO A 77 12.20 5.66 -1.21
C PRO A 77 11.73 4.27 -1.68
N MET A 78 12.69 3.36 -1.87
CA MET A 78 12.47 2.05 -2.52
C MET A 78 11.39 1.21 -1.82
N THR A 79 11.33 1.21 -0.49
CA THR A 79 10.35 0.44 0.28
C THR A 79 8.92 0.94 0.02
N TRP A 80 8.72 2.24 0.11
CA TRP A 80 7.47 2.91 -0.19
C TRP A 80 7.05 2.65 -1.65
N PHE A 81 7.98 2.85 -2.59
CA PHE A 81 7.74 2.65 -4.02
C PHE A 81 7.32 1.20 -4.33
N MET A 82 8.04 0.20 -3.80
CA MET A 82 7.73 -1.21 -4.01
C MET A 82 6.38 -1.61 -3.41
N LEU A 83 6.05 -1.09 -2.23
CA LEU A 83 4.76 -1.36 -1.60
C LEU A 83 3.59 -0.86 -2.46
N TYR A 84 3.65 0.40 -2.92
CA TYR A 84 2.60 0.97 -3.75
C TYR A 84 2.56 0.38 -5.17
N LEU A 85 3.71 0.06 -5.76
CA LEU A 85 3.78 -0.61 -7.05
C LEU A 85 3.11 -1.99 -7.00
N CYS A 86 3.36 -2.77 -5.96
CA CYS A 86 2.69 -4.06 -5.74
C CYS A 86 1.17 -3.91 -5.60
N LEU A 87 0.70 -2.90 -4.87
CA LEU A 87 -0.72 -2.57 -4.76
C LEU A 87 -1.34 -2.26 -6.13
N LEU A 88 -0.67 -1.45 -6.95
CA LEU A 88 -1.13 -1.12 -8.30
C LEU A 88 -1.26 -2.36 -9.18
N PHE A 89 -0.30 -3.29 -9.11
CA PHE A 89 -0.42 -4.57 -9.82
C PHE A 89 -1.60 -5.40 -9.33
N CYS A 90 -1.90 -5.39 -8.02
CA CYS A 90 -3.07 -6.08 -7.48
C CYS A 90 -4.37 -5.56 -8.08
N VAL A 91 -4.53 -4.23 -8.11
CA VAL A 91 -5.76 -3.59 -8.57
C VAL A 91 -5.90 -3.67 -10.09
N GLY A 92 -4.84 -3.28 -10.82
CA GLY A 92 -4.90 -3.17 -12.28
C GLY A 92 -5.13 -4.51 -12.97
N ASP A 93 -4.48 -5.57 -12.51
CA ASP A 93 -4.60 -6.89 -13.12
C ASP A 93 -6.01 -7.48 -12.93
N TYR A 94 -6.60 -7.33 -11.74
CA TYR A 94 -7.98 -7.77 -11.51
C TYR A 94 -8.97 -7.04 -12.39
N ILE A 95 -8.90 -5.71 -12.47
CA ILE A 95 -9.83 -4.91 -13.28
C ILE A 95 -9.70 -5.26 -14.74
N ARG A 96 -8.47 -5.44 -15.24
CA ARG A 96 -8.22 -5.87 -16.61
C ARG A 96 -8.84 -7.23 -16.91
N GLN A 97 -8.65 -8.22 -16.04
CA GLN A 97 -9.23 -9.56 -16.23
C GLN A 97 -10.75 -9.52 -16.15
N ASP A 98 -11.34 -8.76 -15.24
CA ASP A 98 -12.79 -8.62 -15.12
C ASP A 98 -13.40 -7.99 -16.38
N MET A 99 -12.75 -6.97 -16.96
CA MET A 99 -13.19 -6.33 -18.20
C MET A 99 -13.15 -7.26 -19.42
N HIS A 100 -12.20 -8.21 -19.48
CA HIS A 100 -12.15 -9.21 -20.54
C HIS A 100 -13.09 -10.41 -20.31
N GLY A 101 -13.78 -10.47 -19.17
CA GLY A 101 -14.61 -11.59 -18.78
C GLY A 101 -16.01 -11.20 -18.31
N PHE A 102 -16.33 -11.68 -17.12
CA PHE A 102 -17.65 -11.57 -16.52
C PHE A 102 -18.10 -10.12 -16.28
N GLY A 103 -17.20 -9.22 -15.95
CA GLY A 103 -17.51 -7.81 -15.68
C GLY A 103 -18.10 -7.10 -16.88
N MET A 104 -17.57 -7.31 -18.08
CA MET A 104 -18.10 -6.73 -19.31
C MET A 104 -19.51 -7.26 -19.61
N TYR A 105 -19.72 -8.56 -19.52
CA TYR A 105 -21.05 -9.16 -19.70
C TYR A 105 -22.08 -8.59 -18.74
N MET A 106 -21.69 -8.42 -17.47
CA MET A 106 -22.58 -7.88 -16.44
C MET A 106 -22.84 -6.39 -16.61
N MET A 107 -21.88 -5.61 -17.10
CA MET A 107 -22.07 -4.19 -17.41
C MET A 107 -23.12 -3.99 -18.50
N VAL A 108 -23.10 -4.82 -19.54
CA VAL A 108 -24.08 -4.79 -20.62
C VAL A 108 -25.46 -5.23 -20.11
N LYS A 109 -25.54 -6.31 -19.34
CA LYS A 109 -26.81 -6.88 -18.84
C LYS A 109 -27.48 -6.02 -17.78
N SER A 110 -26.74 -5.29 -16.95
CA SER A 110 -27.28 -4.57 -15.80
C SER A 110 -28.06 -3.31 -16.15
N ARG A 111 -28.00 -2.82 -17.38
CA ARG A 111 -28.56 -1.54 -17.84
C ARG A 111 -28.12 -0.29 -17.04
N LYS A 112 -27.56 -0.44 -15.85
CA LYS A 112 -27.13 0.62 -14.95
C LYS A 112 -25.62 0.51 -14.69
N ARG A 113 -24.82 1.23 -15.45
CA ARG A 113 -23.35 1.27 -15.33
C ARG A 113 -22.88 1.71 -13.95
N SER A 114 -23.66 2.58 -13.28
CA SER A 114 -23.35 3.06 -11.94
C SER A 114 -23.25 1.93 -10.89
N ILE A 115 -24.07 0.88 -11.00
CA ILE A 115 -24.04 -0.26 -10.07
C ILE A 115 -22.70 -0.99 -10.15
N TRP A 116 -22.21 -1.21 -11.37
CA TRP A 116 -20.91 -1.84 -11.59
C TRP A 116 -19.78 -0.97 -11.01
N TRP A 117 -19.78 0.35 -11.30
CA TRP A 117 -18.79 1.27 -10.76
C TRP A 117 -18.76 1.30 -9.23
N CYS A 118 -19.93 1.40 -8.58
CA CYS A 118 -20.01 1.39 -7.12
C CYS A 118 -19.44 0.09 -6.52
N SER A 119 -19.72 -1.07 -7.15
CA SER A 119 -19.15 -2.35 -6.70
C SER A 119 -17.62 -2.35 -6.80
N LYS A 120 -17.06 -1.86 -7.91
CA LYS A 120 -15.61 -1.78 -8.11
C LYS A 120 -14.93 -0.80 -7.16
N CYS A 121 -15.55 0.36 -6.92
CA CYS A 121 -15.03 1.31 -5.92
C CYS A 121 -15.02 0.69 -4.50
N ALA A 122 -16.10 0.04 -4.10
CA ALA A 122 -16.17 -0.65 -2.81
C ALA A 122 -15.12 -1.77 -2.70
N TRP A 123 -14.94 -2.55 -3.77
CA TRP A 123 -13.89 -3.56 -3.84
C TRP A 123 -12.49 -2.95 -3.73
N CYS A 124 -12.18 -1.86 -4.43
CA CYS A 124 -10.91 -1.16 -4.32
C CYS A 124 -10.60 -0.73 -2.88
N ILE A 125 -11.60 -0.19 -2.16
CA ILE A 125 -11.46 0.19 -0.76
C ILE A 125 -11.11 -1.04 0.09
N CYS A 126 -11.85 -2.15 -0.08
CA CYS A 126 -11.59 -3.39 0.67
C CYS A 126 -10.19 -3.96 0.40
N VAL A 127 -9.73 -3.94 -0.86
CA VAL A 127 -8.38 -4.40 -1.23
C VAL A 127 -7.32 -3.55 -0.53
N ASN A 128 -7.47 -2.22 -0.56
CA ASN A 128 -6.52 -1.32 0.09
C ASN A 128 -6.47 -1.55 1.60
N LEU A 129 -7.64 -1.65 2.26
CA LEU A 129 -7.72 -1.93 3.70
C LEU A 129 -6.99 -3.24 4.05
N LEU A 130 -7.26 -4.30 3.29
CA LEU A 130 -6.63 -5.60 3.54
C LEU A 130 -5.12 -5.55 3.25
N TYR A 131 -4.70 -4.88 2.17
CA TYR A 131 -3.30 -4.77 1.78
C TYR A 131 -2.46 -4.05 2.84
N PHE A 132 -2.92 -2.89 3.31
CA PHE A 132 -2.24 -2.15 4.36
C PHE A 132 -2.29 -2.87 5.71
N ALA A 133 -3.40 -3.56 6.03
CA ALA A 133 -3.46 -4.43 7.20
C ALA A 133 -2.40 -5.54 7.14
N CYS A 134 -2.21 -6.18 5.98
CA CYS A 134 -1.16 -7.19 5.78
C CYS A 134 0.25 -6.58 5.94
N ALA A 135 0.50 -5.37 5.43
CA ALA A 135 1.77 -4.69 5.62
C ALA A 135 2.06 -4.42 7.10
N TRP A 136 1.06 -3.97 7.86
CA TRP A 136 1.19 -3.77 9.30
C TRP A 136 1.36 -5.09 10.08
N ILE A 137 0.65 -6.15 9.68
CA ILE A 137 0.84 -7.49 10.27
C ILE A 137 2.29 -7.95 10.06
N GLY A 138 2.87 -7.72 8.88
CA GLY A 138 4.27 -8.04 8.59
C GLY A 138 5.24 -7.26 9.49
N THR A 139 4.99 -5.96 9.70
CA THR A 139 5.77 -5.11 10.60
C THR A 139 5.69 -5.57 12.05
N LEU A 140 4.48 -5.85 12.54
CA LEU A 140 4.25 -6.35 13.90
C LEU A 140 4.87 -7.72 14.13
N ALA A 141 4.71 -8.63 13.16
CA ALA A 141 5.29 -9.97 13.22
C ALA A 141 6.82 -9.93 13.26
N TYR A 142 7.43 -9.04 12.47
CA TYR A 142 8.88 -8.84 12.49
C TYR A 142 9.35 -8.32 13.85
N ALA A 143 8.73 -7.27 14.38
CA ALA A 143 9.10 -6.70 15.67
C ALA A 143 8.97 -7.73 16.81
N TRP A 144 7.88 -8.50 16.82
CA TRP A 144 7.67 -9.56 17.80
C TRP A 144 8.67 -10.69 17.66
N ALA A 145 8.97 -11.15 16.45
CA ALA A 145 9.94 -12.23 16.22
C ALA A 145 11.37 -11.83 16.61
N ARG A 146 11.71 -10.53 16.45
CA ARG A 146 13.06 -10.02 16.73
C ARG A 146 13.31 -9.73 18.21
N TYR A 147 12.31 -9.16 18.90
CA TYR A 147 12.47 -8.67 20.27
C TYR A 147 11.63 -9.40 21.31
N GLY A 148 10.67 -10.24 20.91
CA GLY A 148 9.72 -10.89 21.80
C GLY A 148 8.68 -9.96 22.42
N GLU A 149 8.78 -8.66 22.17
CA GLU A 149 7.87 -7.62 22.64
C GLU A 149 7.60 -6.55 21.56
N ILE A 150 6.46 -5.89 21.64
CA ILE A 150 6.10 -4.79 20.74
C ILE A 150 6.15 -3.50 21.56
N SER A 151 7.08 -2.59 21.22
CA SER A 151 7.23 -1.31 21.90
C SER A 151 6.44 -0.23 21.18
N PHE A 152 5.56 0.46 21.90
CA PHE A 152 4.77 1.62 21.41
C PHE A 152 5.27 2.94 22.00
N ARG A 153 6.58 3.09 22.16
CA ARG A 153 7.16 4.31 22.74
C ARG A 153 7.04 5.48 21.77
N ASP A 154 6.70 6.65 22.31
CA ASP A 154 6.50 7.89 21.54
C ASP A 154 7.84 8.58 21.18
N HIS A 155 8.96 8.11 21.72
CA HIS A 155 10.26 8.70 21.45
C HIS A 155 10.85 8.14 20.15
N LEU A 156 10.82 8.96 19.10
CA LEU A 156 11.36 8.68 17.78
C LEU A 156 12.85 9.05 17.67
N THR A 157 13.64 8.59 18.61
CA THR A 157 15.04 9.03 18.77
C THR A 157 15.90 8.60 17.59
N LEU A 158 15.71 7.37 17.11
CA LEU A 158 16.47 6.87 15.96
C LEU A 158 16.07 7.58 14.67
N THR A 159 14.77 7.78 14.46
CA THR A 159 14.24 8.46 13.28
C THR A 159 14.76 9.90 13.21
N ASN A 160 14.79 10.60 14.34
CA ASN A 160 15.35 11.94 14.42
C ASN A 160 16.85 11.98 14.09
N MET A 161 17.61 10.97 14.53
CA MET A 161 19.05 10.87 14.24
C MET A 161 19.32 10.54 12.76
N ILE A 162 18.61 9.56 12.20
CA ILE A 162 18.83 9.13 10.80
C ILE A 162 18.40 10.21 9.81
N TYR A 163 17.27 10.87 10.10
CA TYR A 163 16.67 11.79 9.13
C TYR A 163 16.91 13.27 9.43
N GLY A 164 17.56 13.60 10.54
CA GLY A 164 17.84 14.99 10.93
C GLY A 164 16.57 15.83 11.12
N THR A 165 15.46 15.19 11.43
CA THR A 165 14.14 15.82 11.61
C THR A 165 13.76 15.80 13.08
N ASN A 166 13.26 16.90 13.59
CA ASN A 166 12.76 16.96 14.96
C ASN A 166 11.29 16.59 14.98
N PHE A 167 11.00 15.29 15.07
CA PHE A 167 9.65 14.78 15.37
C PHE A 167 9.29 14.92 16.86
N ILE A 168 9.93 15.87 17.55
CA ILE A 168 9.68 16.16 18.96
C ILE A 168 8.28 16.78 19.05
N GLY A 169 7.38 16.13 19.78
CA GLY A 169 6.04 16.64 20.07
C GLY A 169 4.91 16.11 19.19
N LEU A 170 5.16 15.13 18.32
CA LEU A 170 4.07 14.43 17.64
C LEU A 170 3.34 13.54 18.66
N GLY A 171 2.06 13.80 18.86
CA GLY A 171 1.20 12.96 19.68
C GLY A 171 0.91 11.61 19.02
N ALA A 172 0.45 10.64 19.83
CA ALA A 172 0.04 9.33 19.31
C ALA A 172 -1.06 9.45 18.22
N SER A 173 -1.93 10.46 18.31
CA SER A 173 -2.94 10.78 17.29
C SER A 173 -2.32 11.16 15.95
N ASP A 174 -1.28 11.98 15.96
CA ASP A 174 -0.61 12.42 14.74
C ASP A 174 0.13 11.26 14.07
N MET A 175 0.72 10.37 14.86
CA MET A 175 1.33 9.14 14.35
C MET A 175 0.30 8.23 13.68
N LEU A 176 -0.86 8.01 14.32
CA LEU A 176 -1.95 7.22 13.73
C LEU A 176 -2.42 7.81 12.41
N VAL A 177 -2.63 9.11 12.34
CA VAL A 177 -3.06 9.77 11.10
C VAL A 177 -2.00 9.62 10.01
N ASN A 178 -0.74 9.95 10.32
CA ASN A 178 0.33 9.96 9.32
C ASN A 178 0.74 8.54 8.84
N LEU A 179 0.65 7.54 9.71
CA LEU A 179 1.13 6.19 9.40
C LEU A 179 0.02 5.22 8.98
N LEU A 180 -1.23 5.46 9.36
CA LEU A 180 -2.36 4.60 9.01
C LEU A 180 -3.29 5.28 8.00
N VAL A 181 -3.77 6.49 8.30
CA VAL A 181 -4.81 7.12 7.49
C VAL A 181 -4.25 7.65 6.18
N LEU A 182 -3.16 8.43 6.21
CA LEU A 182 -2.60 9.03 5.00
C LEU A 182 -2.12 7.98 3.97
N PRO A 183 -1.33 6.96 4.32
CA PRO A 183 -0.92 5.93 3.36
C PRO A 183 -2.11 5.19 2.75
N LEU A 184 -3.13 4.87 3.56
CA LEU A 184 -4.35 4.23 3.10
C LEU A 184 -5.11 5.12 2.11
N MET A 185 -5.29 6.41 2.41
CA MET A 185 -5.97 7.35 1.52
C MET A 185 -5.23 7.52 0.20
N VAL A 186 -3.90 7.63 0.23
CA VAL A 186 -3.07 7.69 -0.99
C VAL A 186 -3.26 6.40 -1.81
N GLY A 187 -3.22 5.23 -1.18
CA GLY A 187 -3.44 3.95 -1.84
C GLY A 187 -4.82 3.85 -2.50
N ILE A 188 -5.88 4.28 -1.82
CA ILE A 188 -7.25 4.30 -2.36
C ILE A 188 -7.34 5.22 -3.57
N ILE A 189 -6.85 6.46 -3.46
CA ILE A 189 -6.87 7.44 -4.55
C ILE A 189 -6.11 6.90 -5.77
N GLN A 190 -4.92 6.35 -5.57
CA GLN A 190 -4.09 5.79 -6.61
C GLN A 190 -4.76 4.58 -7.28
N SER A 191 -5.38 3.70 -6.50
CA SER A 191 -6.12 2.54 -7.01
C SER A 191 -7.35 2.94 -7.83
N LEU A 192 -8.11 3.93 -7.38
CA LEU A 192 -9.26 4.46 -8.11
C LEU A 192 -8.83 5.14 -9.41
N LEU A 193 -7.75 5.92 -9.39
CA LEU A 193 -7.18 6.54 -10.58
C LEU A 193 -6.75 5.48 -11.60
N GLN A 194 -6.05 4.46 -11.15
CA GLN A 194 -5.65 3.34 -12.01
C GLN A 194 -6.86 2.63 -12.61
N MET A 195 -7.92 2.40 -11.85
CA MET A 195 -9.15 1.82 -12.35
C MET A 195 -9.74 2.67 -13.48
N ILE A 196 -9.82 3.99 -13.29
CA ILE A 196 -10.32 4.93 -14.31
C ILE A 196 -9.47 4.87 -15.59
N LEU A 197 -8.14 4.74 -15.47
CA LEU A 197 -7.24 4.66 -16.62
C LEU A 197 -7.28 3.28 -17.32
N THR A 198 -7.46 2.20 -16.56
CA THR A 198 -7.45 0.84 -17.11
C THR A 198 -8.70 0.55 -17.97
N VAL A 199 -9.85 1.07 -17.58
CA VAL A 199 -11.12 0.80 -18.28
C VAL A 199 -11.11 1.30 -19.75
N PRO A 200 -10.77 2.57 -20.08
CA PRO A 200 -10.71 3.04 -21.46
C PRO A 200 -9.70 2.27 -22.31
N VAL A 201 -8.52 1.98 -21.76
CA VAL A 201 -7.48 1.23 -22.49
C VAL A 201 -7.97 -0.15 -22.88
N SER A 202 -8.66 -0.86 -21.99
CA SER A 202 -9.25 -2.17 -22.30
C SER A 202 -10.31 -2.08 -23.41
N TYR A 203 -11.12 -1.02 -23.44
CA TYR A 203 -12.11 -0.82 -24.51
C TYR A 203 -11.49 -0.54 -25.85
N THR A 204 -10.44 0.26 -25.96
CA THR A 204 -9.80 0.59 -27.23
C THR A 204 -9.20 -0.65 -27.90
N HIS A 205 -8.62 -1.56 -27.11
CA HIS A 205 -8.10 -2.82 -27.64
C HIS A 205 -9.20 -3.80 -28.11
N LEU A 206 -10.38 -3.75 -27.50
CA LEU A 206 -11.51 -4.61 -27.90
C LEU A 206 -12.25 -4.08 -29.14
N THR A 207 -12.19 -2.77 -29.40
CA THR A 207 -12.93 -2.13 -30.51
C THR A 207 -12.10 -1.88 -31.76
N LEU A 208 -10.77 -2.13 -31.72
CA LEU A 208 -9.98 -2.11 -32.94
C LEU A 208 -10.43 -3.26 -33.84
N PRO A 209 -11.13 -2.99 -34.95
CA PRO A 209 -11.43 -4.05 -35.91
C PRO A 209 -10.08 -4.55 -36.43
N THR A 210 -9.85 -5.86 -36.33
CA THR A 210 -8.86 -6.52 -37.15
C THR A 210 -9.29 -6.36 -38.61
N ILE A 211 -8.89 -5.27 -39.24
CA ILE A 211 -8.92 -5.15 -40.69
C ILE A 211 -7.90 -6.20 -41.18
N ARG A 212 -8.39 -7.43 -41.40
CA ARG A 212 -7.68 -8.37 -42.21
C ARG A 212 -7.88 -7.87 -43.66
N LEU A 213 -6.85 -7.21 -44.20
CA LEU A 213 -6.65 -7.08 -45.61
C LEU A 213 -6.31 -8.45 -46.21
#